data_22a4ebfce9835797f6ed660c77c9e879
#
_entry.id   22a4ebfce9835797f6ed660c77c9e879
#
_cell.length_a   1.000
_cell.length_b   1.000
_cell.length_c   1.000
_cell.angle_alpha   90.00
_cell.angle_beta   90.00
_cell.angle_gamma   90.00
#
_symmetry.space_group_name_H-M   'P 1'
#
loop_
_entity.id
_entity.type
_entity.pdbx_description
1 polymer ?
#
loop_
_entity_poly.entity_id
_entity_poly.type
_entity_poly.pdbx_seq_one_letter_code
_entity_poly.pdbx_strand_id
1 'polypeptide(L)'
;MKKKSKIEKYTDQEALDYHNSGKSGKIEINSSKPMSTQRDLALAYSPGVAAPVKVIAENPDAAYDYTTKGNLVAVISNGSAILGLGNLGALASKPVMEGKAILFKRFADINAIDLEIDSSDPNEIINSITKFGKSFGGINLEDIAAPNCFIIEQKLKETLDIPVFHDDQHGTAITTLAGLINALDISSKSIKDIKVVVTGAGASAIACTNLFKVSGIPNENIIMLDSKGVLYRGRDNLDQWKSAHAIDTKVRTLEEAIDGADVFLGLSKKNILTKDMVKKMAKNPIIFACANPDPEIKPEDVYEVRDDAIVATGRSDYPNQVNNVIGFPYIFRGALDVRAKTINEEMKIAAAHAIAALAREDVPDEVAAAMGGERPRYGKEYIIPSTFDP
;
A
#
# COMPACT_ATOMS: atom_id res chain seq x y z
N MET A 1 20.39 -8.73 24.86
CA MET A 1 20.70 -8.83 23.41
C MET A 1 19.74 -9.86 22.83
N LYS A 2 18.58 -9.42 22.28
CA LYS A 2 17.63 -10.31 21.62
C LYS A 2 18.15 -10.61 20.21
N LYS A 3 18.16 -11.89 19.84
CA LYS A 3 18.54 -12.34 18.50
C LYS A 3 17.62 -11.67 17.46
N LYS A 4 18.20 -10.91 16.52
CA LYS A 4 17.53 -10.44 15.31
C LYS A 4 16.98 -11.67 14.58
N SER A 5 15.73 -11.65 14.13
CA SER A 5 15.27 -12.62 13.14
C SER A 5 16.18 -12.47 11.92
N LYS A 6 16.98 -13.47 11.64
CA LYS A 6 17.79 -13.50 10.43
C LYS A 6 16.86 -13.84 9.27
N ILE A 7 16.29 -12.82 8.63
CA ILE A 7 15.96 -12.99 7.21
C ILE A 7 17.31 -13.23 6.54
N GLU A 8 17.48 -14.39 5.91
CA GLU A 8 18.69 -14.71 5.17
C GLU A 8 18.92 -13.59 4.15
N LYS A 9 20.10 -12.99 4.19
CA LYS A 9 20.47 -11.96 3.23
C LYS A 9 20.62 -12.66 1.88
N TYR A 10 19.82 -12.26 0.93
CA TYR A 10 19.98 -12.68 -0.47
C TYR A 10 20.98 -11.77 -1.19
N THR A 11 21.58 -12.31 -2.25
CA THR A 11 22.45 -11.58 -3.19
C THR A 11 21.63 -11.18 -4.42
N ASP A 12 22.14 -10.19 -5.18
CA ASP A 12 21.53 -9.82 -6.47
C ASP A 12 21.48 -11.00 -7.42
N GLN A 13 22.50 -11.87 -7.40
CA GLN A 13 22.54 -13.07 -8.23
C GLN A 13 21.44 -14.08 -7.84
N GLU A 14 21.20 -14.32 -6.55
CA GLU A 14 20.12 -15.19 -6.09
C GLU A 14 18.73 -14.64 -6.51
N ALA A 15 18.57 -13.31 -6.49
CA ALA A 15 17.34 -12.68 -6.97
C ALA A 15 17.17 -12.88 -8.49
N LEU A 16 18.23 -12.72 -9.28
CA LEU A 16 18.20 -12.96 -10.73
C LEU A 16 17.91 -14.44 -11.04
N ASP A 17 18.57 -15.36 -10.34
CA ASP A 17 18.36 -16.80 -10.49
C ASP A 17 16.93 -17.21 -10.14
N TYR A 18 16.34 -16.61 -9.10
CA TYR A 18 14.94 -16.84 -8.74
C TYR A 18 13.98 -16.47 -9.89
N HIS A 19 14.22 -15.37 -10.59
CA HIS A 19 13.36 -14.93 -11.70
C HIS A 19 13.57 -15.72 -13.00
N ASN A 20 14.74 -16.34 -13.17
CA ASN A 20 15.09 -17.09 -14.39
C ASN A 20 14.98 -18.61 -14.25
N SER A 21 14.89 -19.15 -13.03
CA SER A 21 14.87 -20.59 -12.79
C SER A 21 13.56 -21.23 -13.26
N GLY A 22 13.66 -22.39 -13.89
CA GLY A 22 12.50 -23.11 -14.43
C GLY A 22 11.83 -22.37 -15.59
N LYS A 23 10.56 -21.95 -15.40
CA LYS A 23 9.88 -21.03 -16.30
C LYS A 23 10.22 -19.58 -15.89
N SER A 24 10.64 -18.76 -16.83
CA SER A 24 10.96 -17.36 -16.54
C SER A 24 9.71 -16.57 -16.10
N GLY A 25 9.91 -15.61 -15.21
CA GLY A 25 8.83 -14.79 -14.62
C GLY A 25 8.16 -15.47 -13.43
N LYS A 26 7.06 -14.87 -12.95
CA LYS A 26 6.34 -15.31 -11.75
C LYS A 26 4.90 -15.73 -12.01
N ILE A 27 4.37 -15.46 -13.21
CA ILE A 27 2.96 -15.67 -13.56
C ILE A 27 2.87 -16.82 -14.57
N GLU A 28 1.93 -17.73 -14.32
CA GLU A 28 1.53 -18.76 -15.26
C GLU A 28 0.00 -18.74 -15.40
N ILE A 29 -0.51 -18.86 -16.64
CA ILE A 29 -1.94 -18.94 -16.91
C ILE A 29 -2.32 -20.40 -17.15
N ASN A 30 -3.25 -20.89 -16.33
CA ASN A 30 -3.76 -22.25 -16.37
C ASN A 30 -5.26 -22.27 -16.68
N SER A 31 -5.73 -23.31 -17.41
CA SER A 31 -7.15 -23.52 -17.64
C SER A 31 -7.86 -23.91 -16.34
N SER A 32 -8.97 -23.23 -16.02
CA SER A 32 -9.85 -23.59 -14.90
C SER A 32 -10.95 -24.58 -15.28
N LYS A 33 -11.05 -24.96 -16.56
CA LYS A 33 -12.05 -25.89 -17.11
C LYS A 33 -11.38 -27.05 -17.80
N PRO A 34 -12.00 -28.22 -17.82
CA PRO A 34 -11.50 -29.35 -18.60
C PRO A 34 -11.39 -29.02 -20.09
N MET A 35 -10.33 -29.50 -20.74
CA MET A 35 -10.11 -29.35 -22.18
C MET A 35 -9.48 -30.61 -22.75
N SER A 36 -10.09 -31.78 -22.48
CA SER A 36 -9.53 -33.07 -22.83
C SER A 36 -10.34 -33.83 -23.89
N THR A 37 -11.58 -33.40 -24.16
CA THR A 37 -12.48 -34.08 -25.08
C THR A 37 -13.03 -33.10 -26.17
N GLN A 38 -13.54 -33.68 -27.28
CA GLN A 38 -14.25 -32.91 -28.32
C GLN A 38 -15.47 -32.16 -27.74
N ARG A 39 -16.11 -32.77 -26.73
CA ARG A 39 -17.22 -32.12 -26.03
C ARG A 39 -16.75 -30.91 -25.23
N ASP A 40 -15.62 -31.00 -24.52
CA ASP A 40 -15.05 -29.86 -23.79
C ASP A 40 -14.72 -28.73 -24.75
N LEU A 41 -14.08 -29.05 -25.88
CA LEU A 41 -13.78 -28.05 -26.92
C LEU A 41 -15.05 -27.37 -27.46
N ALA A 42 -16.10 -28.15 -27.74
CA ALA A 42 -17.36 -27.61 -28.24
C ALA A 42 -18.05 -26.70 -27.20
N LEU A 43 -17.95 -26.99 -25.92
CA LEU A 43 -18.52 -26.16 -24.84
C LEU A 43 -17.67 -24.90 -24.57
N ALA A 44 -16.35 -25.06 -24.53
CA ALA A 44 -15.43 -23.98 -24.17
C ALA A 44 -15.22 -22.98 -25.30
N TYR A 45 -15.36 -23.39 -26.56
CA TYR A 45 -15.11 -22.53 -27.71
C TYR A 45 -16.29 -22.60 -28.72
N SER A 46 -16.16 -23.32 -29.79
CA SER A 46 -17.22 -23.32 -30.86
C SER A 46 -17.94 -24.67 -30.93
N PRO A 47 -19.30 -24.70 -30.92
CA PRO A 47 -20.25 -23.56 -30.96
C PRO A 47 -20.76 -23.10 -29.60
N GLY A 48 -20.43 -23.77 -28.48
CA GLY A 48 -21.04 -23.57 -27.17
C GLY A 48 -20.85 -22.18 -26.58
N VAL A 49 -19.71 -21.52 -26.89
CA VAL A 49 -19.40 -20.15 -26.42
C VAL A 49 -20.42 -19.09 -26.87
N ALA A 50 -21.20 -19.36 -27.90
CA ALA A 50 -22.26 -18.45 -28.36
C ALA A 50 -23.35 -18.23 -27.30
N ALA A 51 -23.58 -19.19 -26.39
CA ALA A 51 -24.60 -19.07 -25.35
C ALA A 51 -24.24 -17.96 -24.35
N PRO A 52 -23.10 -18.00 -23.63
CA PRO A 52 -22.71 -16.91 -22.71
C PRO A 52 -22.53 -15.57 -23.42
N VAL A 53 -22.05 -15.53 -24.68
CA VAL A 53 -21.95 -14.28 -25.44
C VAL A 53 -23.31 -13.60 -25.59
N LYS A 54 -24.38 -14.33 -25.93
CA LYS A 54 -25.73 -13.76 -26.05
C LYS A 54 -26.24 -13.25 -24.71
N VAL A 55 -26.05 -14.00 -23.63
CA VAL A 55 -26.48 -13.59 -22.30
C VAL A 55 -25.77 -12.31 -21.85
N ILE A 56 -24.46 -12.22 -22.05
CA ILE A 56 -23.71 -11.01 -21.71
C ILE A 56 -24.09 -9.81 -22.60
N ALA A 57 -24.39 -10.04 -23.86
CA ALA A 57 -24.85 -8.98 -24.76
C ALA A 57 -26.19 -8.37 -24.32
N GLU A 58 -27.09 -9.19 -23.79
CA GLU A 58 -28.39 -8.78 -23.25
C GLU A 58 -28.28 -8.17 -21.83
N ASN A 59 -27.39 -8.75 -21.00
CA ASN A 59 -27.13 -8.29 -19.64
C ASN A 59 -25.62 -8.28 -19.36
N PRO A 60 -24.93 -7.12 -19.48
CA PRO A 60 -23.49 -7.01 -19.25
C PRO A 60 -23.00 -7.50 -17.86
N ASP A 61 -23.85 -7.44 -16.83
CA ASP A 61 -23.48 -7.92 -15.48
C ASP A 61 -23.30 -9.43 -15.44
N ALA A 62 -23.87 -10.18 -16.37
CA ALA A 62 -23.65 -11.62 -16.52
C ALA A 62 -22.17 -11.96 -16.85
N ALA A 63 -21.36 -10.99 -17.26
CA ALA A 63 -19.93 -11.20 -17.43
C ALA A 63 -19.23 -11.63 -16.13
N TYR A 64 -19.74 -11.22 -14.97
CA TYR A 64 -19.24 -11.67 -13.66
C TYR A 64 -19.49 -13.17 -13.40
N ASP A 65 -20.52 -13.74 -13.99
CA ASP A 65 -20.91 -15.13 -13.77
C ASP A 65 -20.30 -16.08 -14.80
N TYR A 66 -20.08 -15.59 -16.04
CA TYR A 66 -19.64 -16.43 -17.17
C TYR A 66 -18.21 -16.21 -17.62
N THR A 67 -17.46 -15.27 -16.99
CA THR A 67 -16.06 -14.99 -17.33
C THR A 67 -15.20 -14.87 -16.07
N THR A 68 -13.89 -14.70 -16.24
CA THR A 68 -12.96 -14.45 -15.12
C THR A 68 -13.11 -13.06 -14.51
N LYS A 69 -13.92 -12.16 -15.10
CA LYS A 69 -14.06 -10.76 -14.67
C LYS A 69 -14.29 -10.61 -13.16
N GLY A 70 -15.13 -11.45 -12.57
CA GLY A 70 -15.50 -11.37 -11.15
C GLY A 70 -14.33 -11.61 -10.18
N ASN A 71 -13.25 -12.22 -10.64
CA ASN A 71 -12.07 -12.53 -9.85
C ASN A 71 -10.76 -12.21 -10.59
N LEU A 72 -10.74 -11.14 -11.37
CA LEU A 72 -9.57 -10.73 -12.16
C LEU A 72 -9.26 -9.26 -11.93
N VAL A 73 -8.05 -8.95 -11.47
CA VAL A 73 -7.54 -7.59 -11.27
C VAL A 73 -6.42 -7.29 -12.26
N ALA A 74 -6.44 -6.10 -12.87
CA ALA A 74 -5.32 -5.58 -13.62
C ALA A 74 -4.36 -4.85 -12.67
N VAL A 75 -3.08 -5.21 -12.68
CA VAL A 75 -1.99 -4.45 -12.03
C VAL A 75 -1.36 -3.58 -13.10
N ILE A 76 -1.51 -2.26 -12.98
CA ILE A 76 -1.13 -1.32 -14.04
C ILE A 76 -0.07 -0.36 -13.56
N SER A 77 1.02 -0.24 -14.34
CA SER A 77 2.13 0.68 -14.09
C SER A 77 2.60 1.35 -15.37
N ASN A 78 3.24 2.50 -15.24
CA ASN A 78 4.08 3.07 -16.28
C ASN A 78 5.57 3.12 -15.87
N GLY A 79 5.91 2.56 -14.71
CA GLY A 79 7.28 2.47 -14.22
C GLY A 79 7.93 3.79 -13.85
N SER A 80 7.13 4.84 -13.56
CA SER A 80 7.66 6.18 -13.28
C SER A 80 8.12 6.38 -11.83
N ALA A 81 7.82 5.42 -10.91
CA ALA A 81 8.19 5.51 -9.49
C ALA A 81 8.53 4.15 -8.87
N ILE A 82 9.41 3.37 -9.51
CA ILE A 82 9.72 1.98 -9.15
C ILE A 82 10.51 1.92 -7.83
N LEU A 83 9.92 1.34 -6.77
CA LEU A 83 10.57 0.91 -5.51
C LEU A 83 11.73 1.80 -5.00
N GLY A 84 11.66 3.12 -5.13
CA GLY A 84 12.77 4.00 -4.75
C GLY A 84 13.91 4.08 -5.79
N LEU A 85 13.82 3.32 -6.89
CA LEU A 85 14.74 3.42 -8.04
C LEU A 85 14.36 4.57 -8.98
N GLY A 86 13.13 5.07 -8.85
CA GLY A 86 12.62 6.19 -9.64
C GLY A 86 12.05 5.75 -10.99
N ASN A 87 12.16 6.62 -11.99
CA ASN A 87 11.62 6.38 -13.32
C ASN A 87 12.60 5.55 -14.16
N LEU A 88 12.31 4.26 -14.31
CA LEU A 88 13.05 3.34 -15.18
C LEU A 88 12.23 2.88 -16.39
N GLY A 89 10.98 3.33 -16.51
CA GLY A 89 10.09 3.02 -17.61
C GLY A 89 9.26 1.74 -17.42
N ALA A 90 8.25 1.62 -18.27
CA ALA A 90 7.22 0.60 -18.18
C ALA A 90 7.77 -0.83 -18.14
N LEU A 91 8.59 -1.22 -19.13
CA LEU A 91 9.10 -2.59 -19.22
C LEU A 91 9.96 -2.98 -18.00
N ALA A 92 10.73 -2.04 -17.45
CA ALA A 92 11.56 -2.31 -16.27
C ALA A 92 10.73 -2.54 -15.00
N SER A 93 9.49 -2.05 -14.93
CA SER A 93 8.59 -2.30 -13.80
C SER A 93 7.99 -3.71 -13.79
N LYS A 94 7.99 -4.42 -14.91
CA LYS A 94 7.34 -5.74 -15.05
C LYS A 94 7.69 -6.74 -13.95
N PRO A 95 8.94 -6.93 -13.53
CA PRO A 95 9.24 -7.87 -12.43
C PRO A 95 8.55 -7.49 -11.11
N VAL A 96 8.36 -6.21 -10.84
CA VAL A 96 7.63 -5.73 -9.66
C VAL A 96 6.13 -6.00 -9.82
N MET A 97 5.58 -5.73 -10.99
CA MET A 97 4.14 -5.90 -11.29
C MET A 97 3.73 -7.38 -11.27
N GLU A 98 4.54 -8.28 -11.82
CA GLU A 98 4.35 -9.74 -11.65
C GLU A 98 4.41 -10.12 -10.15
N GLY A 99 5.34 -9.54 -9.39
CA GLY A 99 5.40 -9.72 -7.95
C GLY A 99 4.09 -9.31 -7.26
N LYS A 100 3.55 -8.14 -7.62
CA LYS A 100 2.26 -7.68 -7.10
C LYS A 100 1.13 -8.64 -7.46
N ALA A 101 1.10 -9.14 -8.68
CA ALA A 101 0.06 -10.07 -9.15
C ALA A 101 0.07 -11.40 -8.38
N ILE A 102 1.25 -11.97 -8.08
CA ILE A 102 1.31 -13.21 -7.28
C ILE A 102 0.92 -12.99 -5.81
N LEU A 103 1.10 -11.78 -5.26
CA LEU A 103 0.63 -11.46 -3.92
C LEU A 103 -0.91 -11.44 -3.87
N PHE A 104 -1.59 -10.89 -4.88
CA PHE A 104 -3.05 -11.01 -5.02
C PHE A 104 -3.51 -12.46 -5.00
N LYS A 105 -2.84 -13.33 -5.77
CA LYS A 105 -3.19 -14.76 -5.83
C LYS A 105 -2.91 -15.46 -4.51
N ARG A 106 -1.73 -15.23 -3.93
CA ARG A 106 -1.29 -15.94 -2.71
C ARG A 106 -2.13 -15.61 -1.49
N PHE A 107 -2.49 -14.33 -1.31
CA PHE A 107 -3.10 -13.85 -0.07
C PHE A 107 -4.61 -13.69 -0.14
N ALA A 108 -5.18 -13.51 -1.32
CA ALA A 108 -6.61 -13.26 -1.47
C ALA A 108 -7.30 -14.13 -2.53
N ASP A 109 -6.59 -15.10 -3.10
CA ASP A 109 -7.06 -15.95 -4.22
C ASP A 109 -7.69 -15.14 -5.37
N ILE A 110 -7.13 -13.95 -5.66
CA ILE A 110 -7.49 -13.11 -6.78
C ILE A 110 -6.53 -13.37 -7.93
N ASN A 111 -7.05 -13.68 -9.11
CA ASN A 111 -6.23 -13.72 -10.32
C ASN A 111 -5.85 -12.29 -10.70
N ALA A 112 -4.58 -12.07 -11.02
CA ALA A 112 -4.12 -10.75 -11.45
C ALA A 112 -3.18 -10.88 -12.65
N ILE A 113 -3.25 -9.89 -13.54
CA ILE A 113 -2.39 -9.76 -14.72
C ILE A 113 -1.79 -8.37 -14.70
N ASP A 114 -0.49 -8.29 -14.91
CA ASP A 114 0.23 -7.03 -15.01
C ASP A 114 0.17 -6.47 -16.45
N LEU A 115 -0.01 -5.16 -16.54
CA LEU A 115 -0.10 -4.41 -17.78
C LEU A 115 0.75 -3.13 -17.66
N GLU A 116 1.87 -3.11 -18.36
CA GLU A 116 2.78 -1.97 -18.36
C GLU A 116 2.43 -1.04 -19.55
N ILE A 117 2.17 0.24 -19.25
CA ILE A 117 1.82 1.25 -20.25
C ILE A 117 3.03 2.16 -20.50
N ASP A 118 3.60 2.07 -21.68
CA ASP A 118 4.76 2.90 -22.08
C ASP A 118 4.33 4.31 -22.49
N SER A 119 3.89 5.08 -21.50
CA SER A 119 3.56 6.50 -21.66
C SER A 119 3.79 7.28 -20.37
N SER A 120 4.20 8.53 -20.51
CA SER A 120 4.26 9.52 -19.42
C SER A 120 3.09 10.49 -19.42
N ASP A 121 2.26 10.49 -20.46
CA ASP A 121 1.06 11.34 -20.56
C ASP A 121 -0.11 10.69 -19.79
N PRO A 122 -0.62 11.34 -18.73
CA PRO A 122 -1.74 10.81 -17.97
C PRO A 122 -3.00 10.60 -18.83
N ASN A 123 -3.22 11.40 -19.87
CA ASN A 123 -4.39 11.24 -20.74
C ASN A 123 -4.29 9.98 -21.60
N GLU A 124 -3.11 9.65 -22.11
CA GLU A 124 -2.90 8.40 -22.86
C GLU A 124 -3.10 7.19 -21.95
N ILE A 125 -2.58 7.23 -20.72
CA ILE A 125 -2.77 6.18 -19.73
C ILE A 125 -4.25 6.00 -19.41
N ILE A 126 -4.97 7.08 -19.08
CA ILE A 126 -6.41 7.05 -18.79
C ILE A 126 -7.19 6.48 -19.96
N ASN A 127 -6.93 6.97 -21.19
CA ASN A 127 -7.61 6.50 -22.39
C ASN A 127 -7.37 5.01 -22.67
N SER A 128 -6.14 4.55 -22.48
CA SER A 128 -5.78 3.14 -22.65
C SER A 128 -6.54 2.26 -21.65
N ILE A 129 -6.49 2.60 -20.38
CA ILE A 129 -7.15 1.83 -19.30
C ILE A 129 -8.67 1.83 -19.47
N THR A 130 -9.28 2.95 -19.83
CA THR A 130 -10.72 3.07 -20.03
C THR A 130 -11.24 2.10 -21.10
N LYS A 131 -10.46 1.82 -22.15
CA LYS A 131 -10.86 0.96 -23.25
C LYS A 131 -10.96 -0.52 -22.87
N PHE A 132 -10.08 -1.01 -22.00
CA PHE A 132 -10.07 -2.41 -21.58
C PHE A 132 -10.54 -2.64 -20.15
N GLY A 133 -10.62 -1.59 -19.31
CA GLY A 133 -10.88 -1.70 -17.88
C GLY A 133 -12.14 -2.48 -17.51
N LYS A 134 -13.19 -2.38 -18.32
CA LYS A 134 -14.45 -3.14 -18.12
C LYS A 134 -14.30 -4.67 -18.20
N SER A 135 -13.18 -5.18 -18.71
CA SER A 135 -12.87 -6.62 -18.73
C SER A 135 -12.40 -7.16 -17.39
N PHE A 136 -12.09 -6.28 -16.44
CA PHE A 136 -11.59 -6.62 -15.12
C PHE A 136 -12.64 -6.36 -14.02
N GLY A 137 -12.50 -7.05 -12.90
CA GLY A 137 -13.29 -6.80 -11.70
C GLY A 137 -12.76 -5.63 -10.87
N GLY A 138 -11.48 -5.27 -11.06
CA GLY A 138 -10.84 -4.14 -10.40
C GLY A 138 -9.49 -3.81 -11.05
N ILE A 139 -8.96 -2.63 -10.71
CA ILE A 139 -7.67 -2.12 -11.19
C ILE A 139 -6.82 -1.67 -10.01
N ASN A 140 -5.63 -2.24 -9.89
CA ASN A 140 -4.58 -1.77 -9.02
C ASN A 140 -3.58 -0.94 -9.83
N LEU A 141 -3.45 0.35 -9.52
CA LEU A 141 -2.40 1.21 -10.04
C LEU A 141 -1.17 1.07 -9.15
N GLU A 142 0.01 0.98 -9.73
CA GLU A 142 1.26 0.73 -9.02
C GLU A 142 2.42 1.52 -9.62
N ASP A 143 3.34 2.01 -8.78
CA ASP A 143 4.59 2.68 -9.20
C ASP A 143 4.38 3.82 -10.22
N ILE A 144 3.28 4.57 -10.09
CA ILE A 144 2.98 5.77 -10.88
C ILE A 144 3.32 7.02 -10.04
N ALA A 145 4.22 7.85 -10.55
CA ALA A 145 4.69 9.02 -9.84
C ALA A 145 3.60 10.09 -9.63
N ALA A 146 3.64 10.76 -8.47
CA ALA A 146 2.88 11.98 -8.25
C ALA A 146 3.48 13.14 -9.12
N PRO A 147 2.63 14.07 -9.63
CA PRO A 147 1.19 14.18 -9.36
C PRO A 147 0.29 13.35 -10.29
N ASN A 148 0.84 12.69 -11.32
CA ASN A 148 0.06 11.98 -12.34
C ASN A 148 -0.79 10.86 -11.74
N CYS A 149 -0.30 10.16 -10.71
CA CYS A 149 -1.07 9.10 -10.06
C CYS A 149 -2.42 9.58 -9.51
N PHE A 150 -2.50 10.81 -8.98
CA PHE A 150 -3.75 11.39 -8.47
C PHE A 150 -4.74 11.66 -9.60
N ILE A 151 -4.26 12.23 -10.71
CA ILE A 151 -5.08 12.57 -11.88
C ILE A 151 -5.63 11.30 -12.52
N ILE A 152 -4.76 10.31 -12.71
CA ILE A 152 -5.11 9.04 -13.35
C ILE A 152 -6.13 8.29 -12.49
N GLU A 153 -5.87 8.11 -11.20
CA GLU A 153 -6.77 7.39 -10.30
C GLU A 153 -8.13 8.07 -10.22
N GLN A 154 -8.17 9.38 -9.99
CA GLN A 154 -9.42 10.13 -9.90
C GLN A 154 -10.25 9.97 -11.18
N LYS A 155 -9.62 10.16 -12.35
CA LYS A 155 -10.33 10.11 -13.63
C LYS A 155 -10.85 8.72 -13.96
N LEU A 156 -10.11 7.68 -13.62
CA LEU A 156 -10.55 6.31 -13.79
C LEU A 156 -11.71 5.95 -12.85
N LYS A 157 -11.69 6.39 -11.60
CA LYS A 157 -12.81 6.25 -10.65
C LYS A 157 -14.10 6.91 -11.14
N GLU A 158 -13.99 8.06 -11.84
CA GLU A 158 -15.13 8.74 -12.44
C GLU A 158 -15.68 8.04 -13.69
N THR A 159 -14.85 7.27 -14.39
CA THR A 159 -15.16 6.74 -15.72
C THR A 159 -15.54 5.26 -15.70
N LEU A 160 -15.02 4.49 -14.74
CA LEU A 160 -15.20 3.05 -14.64
C LEU A 160 -16.11 2.67 -13.46
N ASP A 161 -17.01 1.70 -13.71
CA ASP A 161 -17.91 1.12 -12.67
C ASP A 161 -17.28 -0.07 -11.95
N ILE A 162 -15.96 -0.04 -11.75
CA ILE A 162 -15.19 -1.06 -11.02
C ILE A 162 -14.20 -0.37 -10.06
N PRO A 163 -13.76 -1.04 -8.99
CA PRO A 163 -12.76 -0.49 -8.08
C PRO A 163 -11.47 -0.11 -8.81
N VAL A 164 -11.02 1.12 -8.62
CA VAL A 164 -9.69 1.61 -9.01
C VAL A 164 -8.97 2.07 -7.75
N PHE A 165 -7.76 1.58 -7.53
CA PHE A 165 -7.02 1.78 -6.29
C PHE A 165 -5.53 1.88 -6.59
N HIS A 166 -4.89 2.95 -6.11
CA HIS A 166 -3.44 3.12 -6.23
C HIS A 166 -2.78 2.68 -4.93
N ASP A 167 -2.07 1.55 -4.95
CA ASP A 167 -1.58 0.92 -3.72
C ASP A 167 -0.53 1.75 -3.00
N ASP A 168 0.38 2.43 -3.71
CA ASP A 168 1.38 3.31 -3.08
C ASP A 168 0.75 4.45 -2.26
N GLN A 169 -0.45 4.88 -2.66
CA GLN A 169 -1.23 5.85 -1.89
C GLN A 169 -1.96 5.16 -0.73
N HIS A 170 -2.88 4.29 -1.07
CA HIS A 170 -3.92 3.82 -0.15
C HIS A 170 -3.52 2.60 0.65
N GLY A 171 -2.69 1.70 0.10
CA GLY A 171 -2.15 0.56 0.85
C GLY A 171 -1.27 1.05 2.00
N THR A 172 -0.38 2.00 1.74
CA THR A 172 0.46 2.63 2.76
C THR A 172 -0.40 3.36 3.80
N ALA A 173 -1.44 4.08 3.37
CA ALA A 173 -2.32 4.81 4.28
C ALA A 173 -3.09 3.86 5.23
N ILE A 174 -3.67 2.78 4.70
CA ILE A 174 -4.41 1.77 5.48
C ILE A 174 -3.52 1.13 6.53
N THR A 175 -2.34 0.65 6.12
CA THR A 175 -1.41 -0.05 7.02
C THR A 175 -0.81 0.85 8.08
N THR A 176 -0.50 2.10 7.71
CA THR A 176 0.00 3.10 8.67
C THR A 176 -1.08 3.49 9.68
N LEU A 177 -2.34 3.66 9.22
CA LEU A 177 -3.46 3.95 10.13
C LEU A 177 -3.71 2.78 11.09
N ALA A 178 -3.65 1.54 10.62
CA ALA A 178 -3.81 0.36 11.47
C ALA A 178 -2.76 0.33 12.58
N GLY A 179 -1.48 0.55 12.23
CA GLY A 179 -0.41 0.68 13.21
C GLY A 179 -0.61 1.85 14.18
N LEU A 180 -1.08 2.99 13.67
CA LEU A 180 -1.35 4.17 14.49
C LEU A 180 -2.46 3.92 15.51
N ILE A 181 -3.57 3.26 15.13
CA ILE A 181 -4.67 2.90 16.03
C ILE A 181 -4.13 2.12 17.24
N ASN A 182 -3.32 1.10 16.99
CA ASN A 182 -2.74 0.27 18.06
C ASN A 182 -1.67 1.00 18.86
N ALA A 183 -0.82 1.81 18.23
CA ALA A 183 0.18 2.60 18.92
C ALA A 183 -0.45 3.65 19.85
N LEU A 184 -1.56 4.27 19.44
CA LEU A 184 -2.33 5.20 20.28
C LEU A 184 -2.93 4.50 21.50
N ASP A 185 -3.50 3.30 21.32
CA ASP A 185 -4.03 2.48 22.42
C ASP A 185 -2.94 2.17 23.47
N ILE A 186 -1.80 1.64 23.01
CA ILE A 186 -0.66 1.28 23.87
C ILE A 186 -0.07 2.51 24.59
N SER A 187 0.00 3.65 23.91
CA SER A 187 0.53 4.90 24.47
C SER A 187 -0.50 5.69 25.27
N SER A 188 -1.77 5.25 25.32
CA SER A 188 -2.90 5.93 25.97
C SER A 188 -3.08 7.37 25.45
N LYS A 189 -2.96 7.57 24.13
CA LYS A 189 -3.13 8.86 23.47
C LYS A 189 -4.47 8.91 22.73
N SER A 190 -5.12 10.08 22.77
CA SER A 190 -6.35 10.35 22.02
C SER A 190 -6.02 10.81 20.60
N ILE A 191 -6.65 10.23 19.60
CA ILE A 191 -6.45 10.60 18.18
C ILE A 191 -6.74 12.09 17.89
N LYS A 192 -7.60 12.73 18.70
CA LYS A 192 -7.99 14.13 18.53
C LYS A 192 -6.95 15.10 19.08
N ASP A 193 -6.07 14.64 19.97
CA ASP A 193 -5.18 15.50 20.73
C ASP A 193 -3.72 15.40 20.28
N ILE A 194 -3.38 14.39 19.46
CA ILE A 194 -2.01 14.16 19.00
C ILE A 194 -1.53 15.21 18.01
N LYS A 195 -0.25 15.56 18.12
CA LYS A 195 0.49 16.34 17.12
C LYS A 195 1.27 15.39 16.21
N VAL A 196 1.01 15.47 14.92
CA VAL A 196 1.60 14.60 13.88
C VAL A 196 2.53 15.41 13.00
N VAL A 197 3.73 14.90 12.77
CA VAL A 197 4.69 15.46 11.81
C VAL A 197 4.91 14.46 10.69
N VAL A 198 4.66 14.88 9.45
CA VAL A 198 4.79 14.04 8.24
C VAL A 198 5.91 14.58 7.38
N THR A 199 6.92 13.76 7.09
CA THR A 199 7.97 14.10 6.14
C THR A 199 7.79 13.38 4.82
N GLY A 200 7.85 14.15 3.74
CA GLY A 200 7.41 13.75 2.40
C GLY A 200 6.09 14.42 2.05
N ALA A 201 5.91 14.73 0.76
CA ALA A 201 4.67 15.27 0.21
C ALA A 201 4.40 14.65 -1.18
N GLY A 202 4.72 13.37 -1.30
CA GLY A 202 4.41 12.51 -2.45
C GLY A 202 3.10 11.76 -2.26
N ALA A 203 2.86 10.78 -3.13
CA ALA A 203 1.61 10.02 -3.18
C ALA A 203 1.22 9.41 -1.83
N SER A 204 2.11 8.64 -1.20
CA SER A 204 1.85 7.98 0.08
C SER A 204 1.65 8.97 1.24
N ALA A 205 2.46 10.02 1.33
CA ALA A 205 2.36 10.99 2.42
C ALA A 205 1.03 11.76 2.38
N ILE A 206 0.59 12.16 1.19
CA ILE A 206 -0.70 12.84 0.98
C ILE A 206 -1.85 11.91 1.33
N ALA A 207 -1.81 10.65 0.86
CA ALA A 207 -2.86 9.68 1.15
C ALA A 207 -2.94 9.32 2.65
N CYS A 208 -1.80 9.09 3.31
CA CYS A 208 -1.76 8.87 4.77
C CYS A 208 -2.35 10.05 5.52
N THR A 209 -1.96 11.27 5.17
CA THR A 209 -2.46 12.47 5.83
C THR A 209 -3.96 12.66 5.63
N ASN A 210 -4.48 12.39 4.43
CA ASN A 210 -5.92 12.42 4.17
C ASN A 210 -6.66 11.40 5.05
N LEU A 211 -6.20 10.15 5.09
CA LEU A 211 -6.84 9.11 5.88
C LEU A 211 -6.79 9.41 7.38
N PHE A 212 -5.69 9.99 7.87
CA PHE A 212 -5.56 10.45 9.25
C PHE A 212 -6.58 11.53 9.61
N LYS A 213 -6.80 12.53 8.72
CA LYS A 213 -7.82 13.57 8.90
C LYS A 213 -9.22 12.97 8.96
N VAL A 214 -9.57 12.10 8.02
CA VAL A 214 -10.89 11.43 8.00
C VAL A 214 -11.09 10.56 9.24
N SER A 215 -10.01 9.98 9.79
CA SER A 215 -10.04 9.18 11.03
C SER A 215 -10.14 10.02 12.31
N GLY A 216 -10.12 11.36 12.21
CA GLY A 216 -10.41 12.26 13.31
C GLY A 216 -9.24 13.07 13.86
N ILE A 217 -8.07 13.06 13.21
CA ILE A 217 -6.96 13.96 13.58
C ILE A 217 -7.26 15.35 13.02
N PRO A 218 -7.33 16.41 13.84
CA PRO A 218 -7.55 17.77 13.38
C PRO A 218 -6.48 18.22 12.38
N ASN A 219 -6.90 18.95 11.34
CA ASN A 219 -5.98 19.38 10.28
C ASN A 219 -4.82 20.23 10.81
N GLU A 220 -5.09 21.08 11.78
CA GLU A 220 -4.11 21.95 12.45
C GLU A 220 -3.07 21.19 13.27
N ASN A 221 -3.36 19.97 13.66
CA ASN A 221 -2.46 19.10 14.41
C ASN A 221 -1.47 18.32 13.50
N ILE A 222 -1.64 18.41 12.18
CA ILE A 222 -0.77 17.70 11.23
C ILE A 222 0.15 18.72 10.52
N ILE A 223 1.45 18.62 10.77
CA ILE A 223 2.48 19.41 10.10
C ILE A 223 3.15 18.57 9.03
N MET A 224 2.89 18.87 7.76
CA MET A 224 3.52 18.17 6.63
C MET A 224 4.71 18.98 6.10
N LEU A 225 5.78 18.25 5.71
CA LEU A 225 6.99 18.83 5.12
C LEU A 225 7.32 18.16 3.78
N ASP A 226 7.77 18.95 2.83
CA ASP A 226 8.48 18.46 1.65
C ASP A 226 10.00 18.75 1.73
N SER A 227 10.72 18.58 0.63
CA SER A 227 12.18 18.81 0.57
C SER A 227 12.59 20.28 0.81
N LYS A 228 11.65 21.21 0.78
CA LYS A 228 11.87 22.64 1.02
C LYS A 228 11.41 23.10 2.41
N GLY A 229 10.90 22.19 3.26
CA GLY A 229 10.42 22.47 4.61
C GLY A 229 8.90 22.35 4.76
N VAL A 230 8.36 22.99 5.79
CA VAL A 230 6.94 22.89 6.17
C VAL A 230 6.02 23.43 5.07
N LEU A 231 4.89 22.76 4.86
CA LEU A 231 3.79 23.26 4.03
C LEU A 231 2.95 24.23 4.87
N TYR A 232 3.12 25.54 4.67
CA TYR A 232 2.38 26.57 5.39
C TYR A 232 1.56 27.45 4.44
N ARG A 233 0.49 28.03 4.93
CA ARG A 233 -0.35 28.96 4.15
C ARG A 233 0.46 30.15 3.68
N GLY A 234 0.34 30.46 2.39
CA GLY A 234 1.10 31.56 1.75
C GLY A 234 2.51 31.17 1.33
N ARG A 235 2.91 29.89 1.42
CA ARG A 235 4.15 29.40 0.81
C ARG A 235 3.99 29.34 -0.71
N ASP A 236 4.95 29.95 -1.42
CA ASP A 236 4.98 29.92 -2.89
C ASP A 236 5.23 28.53 -3.46
N ASN A 237 4.77 28.31 -4.69
CA ASN A 237 5.05 27.10 -5.49
C ASN A 237 4.55 25.79 -4.86
N LEU A 238 3.42 25.82 -4.19
CA LEU A 238 2.67 24.63 -3.81
C LEU A 238 1.70 24.26 -4.93
N ASP A 239 1.72 23.02 -5.36
CA ASP A 239 0.66 22.46 -6.20
C ASP A 239 -0.65 22.31 -5.40
N GLN A 240 -1.76 22.00 -6.09
CA GLN A 240 -3.07 21.87 -5.44
C GLN A 240 -3.11 20.82 -4.33
N TRP A 241 -2.40 19.70 -4.50
CA TRP A 241 -2.40 18.62 -3.50
C TRP A 241 -1.66 19.02 -2.24
N LYS A 242 -0.48 19.62 -2.37
CA LYS A 242 0.29 20.14 -1.22
C LYS A 242 -0.40 21.32 -0.55
N SER A 243 -1.03 22.20 -1.33
CA SER A 243 -1.77 23.35 -0.81
C SER A 243 -2.92 22.94 0.12
N ALA A 244 -3.58 21.79 -0.16
CA ALA A 244 -4.64 21.25 0.68
C ALA A 244 -4.17 20.81 2.09
N HIS A 245 -2.85 20.68 2.27
CA HIS A 245 -2.23 20.30 3.54
C HIS A 245 -1.45 21.45 4.20
N ALA A 246 -1.45 22.62 3.58
CA ALA A 246 -0.80 23.79 4.17
C ALA A 246 -1.62 24.34 5.34
N ILE A 247 -0.98 24.48 6.50
CA ILE A 247 -1.58 25.00 7.72
C ILE A 247 -1.08 26.41 8.06
N ASP A 248 -1.81 27.12 8.91
CA ASP A 248 -1.34 28.40 9.45
C ASP A 248 -0.36 28.15 10.60
N THR A 249 0.91 28.34 10.36
CA THR A 249 1.97 28.09 11.32
C THR A 249 3.22 28.94 11.06
N LYS A 250 3.96 29.24 12.12
CA LYS A 250 5.27 29.90 12.04
C LYS A 250 6.43 28.90 11.89
N VAL A 251 6.17 27.61 12.06
CA VAL A 251 7.15 26.52 11.93
C VAL A 251 7.61 26.39 10.48
N ARG A 252 8.91 26.22 10.25
CA ARG A 252 9.50 26.14 8.90
C ARG A 252 10.33 24.89 8.66
N THR A 253 10.91 24.32 9.71
CA THR A 253 11.86 23.21 9.62
C THR A 253 11.34 21.96 10.31
N LEU A 254 11.95 20.80 10.02
CA LEU A 254 11.64 19.57 10.71
C LEU A 254 12.00 19.65 12.21
N GLU A 255 13.11 20.28 12.52
CA GLU A 255 13.56 20.41 13.91
C GLU A 255 12.57 21.22 14.77
N GLU A 256 11.98 22.29 14.20
CA GLU A 256 10.92 23.04 14.87
C GLU A 256 9.61 22.27 14.95
N ALA A 257 9.27 21.52 13.88
CA ALA A 257 8.01 20.78 13.81
C ALA A 257 7.97 19.62 14.82
N ILE A 258 9.10 18.90 14.99
CA ILE A 258 9.17 17.69 15.80
C ILE A 258 9.10 17.95 17.31
N ASP A 259 9.38 19.17 17.74
CA ASP A 259 9.34 19.54 19.15
C ASP A 259 7.91 19.36 19.71
N GLY A 260 7.80 18.50 20.74
CA GLY A 260 6.52 18.11 21.33
C GLY A 260 5.60 17.28 20.41
N ALA A 261 6.06 16.74 19.29
CA ALA A 261 5.26 15.87 18.43
C ALA A 261 5.02 14.51 19.06
N ASP A 262 3.79 14.02 18.97
CA ASP A 262 3.39 12.68 19.42
C ASP A 262 3.73 11.60 18.40
N VAL A 263 3.57 11.94 17.12
CA VAL A 263 3.73 11.02 15.99
C VAL A 263 4.65 11.62 14.94
N PHE A 264 5.63 10.86 14.49
CA PHE A 264 6.41 11.12 13.31
C PHE A 264 6.06 10.09 12.23
N LEU A 265 5.70 10.54 11.04
CA LEU A 265 5.50 9.72 9.86
C LEU A 265 6.52 10.10 8.79
N GLY A 266 7.51 9.23 8.58
CA GLY A 266 8.55 9.38 7.57
C GLY A 266 8.17 8.63 6.29
N LEU A 267 8.03 9.37 5.19
CA LEU A 267 7.76 8.88 3.84
C LEU A 267 8.62 9.64 2.82
N SER A 268 9.89 9.86 3.15
CA SER A 268 10.76 10.74 2.37
C SER A 268 12.12 10.12 2.07
N LYS A 269 13.11 10.33 2.90
CA LYS A 269 14.48 9.86 2.69
C LYS A 269 15.20 9.53 3.99
N LYS A 270 16.19 8.66 3.87
CA LYS A 270 16.99 8.18 4.98
C LYS A 270 17.64 9.28 5.81
N ASN A 271 17.82 9.01 7.10
CA ASN A 271 18.65 9.76 8.05
C ASN A 271 18.26 11.23 8.24
N ILE A 272 16.97 11.59 8.06
CA ILE A 272 16.51 12.95 8.28
C ILE A 272 16.01 13.21 9.71
N LEU A 273 15.61 12.17 10.44
CA LEU A 273 15.25 12.26 11.85
C LEU A 273 16.46 11.92 12.72
N THR A 274 16.94 12.88 13.50
CA THR A 274 18.12 12.72 14.35
C THR A 274 17.74 12.27 15.78
N LYS A 275 18.70 11.68 16.51
CA LYS A 275 18.54 11.33 17.93
C LYS A 275 18.11 12.54 18.79
N ASP A 276 18.65 13.72 18.51
CA ASP A 276 18.31 14.93 19.27
C ASP A 276 16.89 15.42 18.97
N MET A 277 16.41 15.24 17.74
CA MET A 277 15.00 15.47 17.40
C MET A 277 14.09 14.49 18.14
N VAL A 278 14.43 13.21 18.19
CA VAL A 278 13.66 12.19 18.94
C VAL A 278 13.54 12.52 20.42
N LYS A 279 14.61 13.04 21.04
CA LYS A 279 14.57 13.49 22.45
C LYS A 279 13.56 14.61 22.70
N LYS A 280 13.31 15.48 21.68
CA LYS A 280 12.38 16.61 21.77
C LYS A 280 10.91 16.20 21.57
N MET A 281 10.63 14.99 21.10
CA MET A 281 9.26 14.50 20.94
C MET A 281 8.53 14.35 22.28
N ALA A 282 7.21 14.33 22.23
CA ALA A 282 6.34 14.11 23.38
C ALA A 282 6.64 12.76 24.08
N LYS A 283 6.11 12.55 25.27
CA LYS A 283 6.20 11.27 26.00
C LYS A 283 5.53 10.14 25.20
N ASN A 284 6.11 8.94 25.23
CA ASN A 284 5.66 7.77 24.45
C ASN A 284 5.50 8.12 22.96
N PRO A 285 6.57 8.57 22.27
CA PRO A 285 6.47 8.95 20.87
C PRO A 285 6.24 7.74 19.96
N ILE A 286 5.49 7.96 18.91
CA ILE A 286 5.20 6.96 17.87
C ILE A 286 5.96 7.36 16.61
N ILE A 287 6.81 6.48 16.10
CA ILE A 287 7.71 6.77 14.98
C ILE A 287 7.50 5.74 13.87
N PHE A 288 6.93 6.18 12.76
CA PHE A 288 6.87 5.44 11.51
C PHE A 288 8.00 5.93 10.59
N ALA A 289 9.10 5.18 10.48
CA ALA A 289 10.24 5.49 9.63
C ALA A 289 10.21 4.58 8.39
N CYS A 290 9.41 4.95 7.39
CA CYS A 290 9.01 4.08 6.29
C CYS A 290 9.79 4.30 4.97
N ALA A 291 10.81 5.16 4.94
CA ALA A 291 11.66 5.32 3.76
C ALA A 291 12.38 4.02 3.41
N ASN A 292 12.48 3.71 2.12
CA ASN A 292 13.14 2.54 1.58
C ASN A 292 14.31 2.93 0.66
N PRO A 293 15.44 2.17 0.66
CA PRO A 293 15.71 0.97 1.47
C PRO A 293 16.14 1.26 2.91
N ASP A 294 16.54 2.47 3.22
CA ASP A 294 17.00 2.88 4.54
C ASP A 294 15.98 3.85 5.18
N PRO A 295 15.60 3.64 6.47
CA PRO A 295 14.61 4.47 7.15
C PRO A 295 15.13 5.88 7.47
N GLU A 296 14.21 6.79 7.82
CA GLU A 296 14.52 8.16 8.28
C GLU A 296 15.37 8.18 9.55
N ILE A 297 15.21 7.15 10.39
CA ILE A 297 16.04 6.85 11.56
C ILE A 297 15.98 5.34 11.78
N LYS A 298 17.08 4.74 12.22
CA LYS A 298 17.09 3.32 12.60
C LYS A 298 16.46 3.11 13.96
N PRO A 299 15.71 2.02 14.18
CA PRO A 299 15.14 1.70 15.50
C PRO A 299 16.16 1.68 16.62
N GLU A 300 17.38 1.16 16.35
CA GLU A 300 18.46 1.15 17.34
C GLU A 300 18.83 2.56 17.82
N ASP A 301 18.90 3.53 16.90
CA ASP A 301 19.21 4.92 17.20
C ASP A 301 18.12 5.59 18.04
N VAL A 302 16.84 5.20 17.83
CA VAL A 302 15.72 5.68 18.66
C VAL A 302 15.85 5.12 20.07
N TYR A 303 16.04 3.81 20.22
CA TYR A 303 16.09 3.14 21.52
C TYR A 303 17.34 3.49 22.35
N GLU A 304 18.41 4.01 21.72
CA GLU A 304 19.53 4.58 22.47
C GLU A 304 19.16 5.84 23.28
N VAL A 305 18.12 6.58 22.88
CA VAL A 305 17.74 7.86 23.48
C VAL A 305 16.33 7.88 24.07
N ARG A 306 15.47 6.92 23.73
CA ARG A 306 14.06 6.82 24.16
C ARG A 306 13.63 5.35 24.29
N ASP A 307 13.43 4.86 25.50
CA ASP A 307 12.92 3.51 25.80
C ASP A 307 11.39 3.43 25.79
N ASP A 308 10.72 4.59 25.84
CA ASP A 308 9.27 4.72 25.81
C ASP A 308 8.69 4.75 24.38
N ALA A 309 9.51 4.87 23.33
CA ALA A 309 9.08 4.96 21.95
C ALA A 309 8.43 3.68 21.41
N ILE A 310 7.49 3.84 20.46
CA ILE A 310 6.99 2.78 19.59
C ILE A 310 7.53 3.08 18.19
N VAL A 311 8.25 2.12 17.58
CA VAL A 311 8.89 2.30 16.28
C VAL A 311 8.37 1.28 15.30
N ALA A 312 7.99 1.74 14.11
CA ALA A 312 7.64 0.94 12.94
C ALA A 312 8.46 1.37 11.74
N THR A 313 8.74 0.44 10.81
CA THR A 313 9.52 0.71 9.60
C THR A 313 8.90 0.01 8.39
N GLY A 314 9.32 0.39 7.17
CA GLY A 314 8.98 -0.36 5.95
C GLY A 314 9.76 -1.68 5.80
N ARG A 315 10.74 -1.96 6.65
CA ARG A 315 11.67 -3.09 6.53
C ARG A 315 11.15 -4.32 7.26
N SER A 316 11.29 -5.48 6.62
CA SER A 316 10.90 -6.78 7.18
C SER A 316 11.85 -7.34 8.26
N ASP A 317 13.05 -6.77 8.39
CA ASP A 317 14.04 -7.20 9.39
C ASP A 317 13.89 -6.49 10.75
N TYR A 318 12.86 -5.64 10.90
CA TYR A 318 12.48 -4.98 12.14
C TYR A 318 11.06 -5.35 12.57
N PRO A 319 10.75 -5.26 13.89
CA PRO A 319 9.36 -5.32 14.37
C PRO A 319 8.48 -4.25 13.72
N ASN A 320 7.16 -4.48 13.73
CA ASN A 320 6.17 -3.52 13.23
C ASN A 320 6.41 -3.10 11.77
N GLN A 321 6.58 -4.07 10.88
CA GLN A 321 6.73 -3.77 9.46
C GLN A 321 5.46 -3.14 8.89
N VAL A 322 5.55 -1.93 8.38
CA VAL A 322 4.51 -1.30 7.54
C VAL A 322 4.68 -1.79 6.12
N ASN A 323 3.81 -2.71 5.71
CA ASN A 323 3.86 -3.32 4.38
C ASN A 323 2.45 -3.35 3.77
N ASN A 324 2.31 -2.83 2.56
CA ASN A 324 1.03 -2.76 1.84
C ASN A 324 0.38 -4.14 1.63
N VAL A 325 1.17 -5.22 1.65
CA VAL A 325 0.68 -6.61 1.49
C VAL A 325 -0.38 -6.99 2.52
N ILE A 326 -0.37 -6.41 3.72
CA ILE A 326 -1.42 -6.66 4.71
C ILE A 326 -2.72 -5.91 4.44
N GLY A 327 -2.77 -5.10 3.41
CA GLY A 327 -3.92 -4.25 3.06
C GLY A 327 -4.52 -4.54 1.69
N PHE A 328 -3.73 -4.33 0.62
CA PHE A 328 -4.28 -4.27 -0.74
C PHE A 328 -4.96 -5.56 -1.23
N PRO A 329 -4.45 -6.77 -0.97
CA PRO A 329 -5.11 -7.96 -1.50
C PRO A 329 -6.50 -8.15 -0.88
N TYR A 330 -6.62 -7.90 0.39
CA TYR A 330 -7.83 -8.17 1.17
C TYR A 330 -8.92 -7.12 0.94
N ILE A 331 -8.56 -5.84 0.76
CA ILE A 331 -9.58 -4.82 0.42
C ILE A 331 -10.14 -5.05 -0.98
N PHE A 332 -9.31 -5.53 -1.93
CA PHE A 332 -9.81 -5.97 -3.23
C PHE A 332 -10.69 -7.21 -3.11
N ARG A 333 -10.32 -8.18 -2.26
CA ARG A 333 -11.18 -9.36 -2.02
C ARG A 333 -12.56 -8.94 -1.54
N GLY A 334 -12.63 -8.11 -0.52
CA GLY A 334 -13.91 -7.58 -0.04
C GLY A 334 -14.67 -6.79 -1.11
N ALA A 335 -14.00 -5.97 -1.89
CA ALA A 335 -14.63 -5.21 -2.97
C ALA A 335 -15.19 -6.11 -4.09
N LEU A 336 -14.45 -7.16 -4.50
CA LEU A 336 -14.89 -8.10 -5.52
C LEU A 336 -16.06 -8.96 -5.03
N ASP A 337 -16.06 -9.41 -3.77
CA ASP A 337 -17.11 -10.25 -3.20
C ASP A 337 -18.49 -9.57 -3.21
N VAL A 338 -18.53 -8.26 -3.04
CA VAL A 338 -19.77 -7.47 -3.08
C VAL A 338 -19.98 -6.76 -4.43
N ARG A 339 -19.13 -7.00 -5.42
CA ARG A 339 -19.15 -6.29 -6.72
C ARG A 339 -19.18 -4.78 -6.54
N ALA A 340 -18.35 -4.26 -5.63
CA ALA A 340 -18.26 -2.83 -5.37
C ALA A 340 -17.82 -2.07 -6.61
N LYS A 341 -18.38 -0.87 -6.82
CA LYS A 341 -17.99 0.02 -7.92
C LYS A 341 -16.77 0.88 -7.59
N THR A 342 -16.46 1.02 -6.31
CA THR A 342 -15.33 1.81 -5.82
C THR A 342 -14.85 1.27 -4.48
N ILE A 343 -13.61 1.60 -4.13
CA ILE A 343 -13.09 1.48 -2.76
C ILE A 343 -13.08 2.89 -2.19
N ASN A 344 -14.02 3.17 -1.28
CA ASN A 344 -14.21 4.48 -0.66
C ASN A 344 -13.42 4.64 0.65
N GLU A 345 -13.51 5.82 1.28
CA GLU A 345 -12.77 6.10 2.52
C GLU A 345 -13.25 5.23 3.69
N GLU A 346 -14.55 4.97 3.80
CA GLU A 346 -15.14 4.11 4.83
C GLU A 346 -14.59 2.68 4.75
N MET A 347 -14.45 2.14 3.53
CA MET A 347 -13.85 0.82 3.31
C MET A 347 -12.37 0.78 3.74
N LYS A 348 -11.60 1.84 3.46
CA LYS A 348 -10.19 1.94 3.87
C LYS A 348 -10.06 2.02 5.39
N ILE A 349 -10.91 2.80 6.05
CA ILE A 349 -10.95 2.91 7.51
C ILE A 349 -11.35 1.56 8.13
N ALA A 350 -12.37 0.89 7.59
CA ALA A 350 -12.79 -0.43 8.06
C ALA A 350 -11.66 -1.46 7.91
N ALA A 351 -10.92 -1.45 6.80
CA ALA A 351 -9.76 -2.31 6.59
C ALA A 351 -8.65 -2.02 7.63
N ALA A 352 -8.35 -0.75 7.90
CA ALA A 352 -7.36 -0.37 8.90
C ALA A 352 -7.77 -0.84 10.31
N HIS A 353 -9.04 -0.72 10.68
CA HIS A 353 -9.56 -1.23 11.96
C HIS A 353 -9.49 -2.76 12.04
N ALA A 354 -9.82 -3.48 10.97
CA ALA A 354 -9.72 -4.93 10.92
C ALA A 354 -8.27 -5.42 11.10
N ILE A 355 -7.32 -4.78 10.40
CA ILE A 355 -5.88 -5.08 10.55
C ILE A 355 -5.41 -4.77 11.98
N ALA A 356 -5.82 -3.64 12.55
CA ALA A 356 -5.49 -3.29 13.93
C ALA A 356 -6.07 -4.28 14.94
N ALA A 357 -7.31 -4.75 14.73
CA ALA A 357 -7.94 -5.76 15.58
C ALA A 357 -7.20 -7.09 15.52
N LEU A 358 -6.80 -7.55 14.33
CA LEU A 358 -6.06 -8.80 14.15
C LEU A 358 -4.75 -8.83 14.94
N ALA A 359 -4.01 -7.71 15.01
CA ALA A 359 -2.79 -7.62 15.81
C ALA A 359 -3.01 -7.85 17.31
N ARG A 360 -4.25 -7.76 17.80
CA ARG A 360 -4.63 -7.96 19.22
C ARG A 360 -5.02 -9.41 19.52
N GLU A 361 -5.27 -10.20 18.47
CA GLU A 361 -5.59 -11.62 18.62
C GLU A 361 -4.33 -12.46 18.91
N ASP A 362 -4.55 -13.65 19.45
CA ASP A 362 -3.45 -14.60 19.67
C ASP A 362 -2.90 -15.10 18.32
N VAL A 363 -1.59 -14.98 18.14
CA VAL A 363 -0.91 -15.36 16.91
C VAL A 363 -0.95 -16.89 16.74
N PRO A 364 -1.47 -17.41 15.60
CA PRO A 364 -1.53 -18.85 15.32
C PRO A 364 -0.15 -19.51 15.25
N ASP A 365 -0.09 -20.84 15.47
CA ASP A 365 1.16 -21.62 15.43
C ASP A 365 1.86 -21.53 14.08
N GLU A 366 1.10 -21.49 12.98
CA GLU A 366 1.61 -21.38 11.62
C GLU A 366 2.33 -20.06 11.38
N VAL A 367 1.78 -18.97 11.90
CA VAL A 367 2.39 -17.64 11.84
C VAL A 367 3.65 -17.58 12.70
N ALA A 368 3.60 -18.13 13.92
CA ALA A 368 4.77 -18.23 14.78
C ALA A 368 5.90 -18.99 14.11
N ALA A 369 5.59 -20.11 13.43
CA ALA A 369 6.56 -20.89 12.66
C ALA A 369 7.16 -20.08 11.51
N ALA A 370 6.35 -19.33 10.76
CA ALA A 370 6.82 -18.45 9.69
C ALA A 370 7.70 -17.28 10.21
N MET A 371 7.52 -16.88 11.47
CA MET A 371 8.34 -15.87 12.16
C MET A 371 9.54 -16.44 12.92
N GLY A 372 9.95 -17.67 12.62
CA GLY A 372 11.13 -18.30 13.24
C GLY A 372 10.86 -18.92 14.61
N GLY A 373 9.61 -19.24 14.93
CA GLY A 373 9.17 -19.95 16.14
C GLY A 373 8.88 -19.01 17.34
N GLU A 374 9.06 -17.73 17.19
CA GLU A 374 8.65 -16.76 18.21
C GLU A 374 7.17 -16.35 17.99
N ARG A 375 6.39 -16.34 19.07
CA ARG A 375 5.00 -15.90 19.04
C ARG A 375 4.93 -14.45 19.54
N PRO A 376 4.83 -13.45 18.64
CA PRO A 376 4.71 -12.08 19.07
C PRO A 376 3.39 -11.87 19.83
N ARG A 377 3.38 -10.87 20.70
CA ARG A 377 2.18 -10.46 21.46
C ARG A 377 1.92 -9.00 21.24
N TYR A 378 0.64 -8.63 21.19
CA TYR A 378 0.23 -7.25 21.17
C TYR A 378 1.01 -6.38 22.17
N GLY A 379 1.58 -5.29 21.69
CA GLY A 379 2.45 -4.41 22.45
C GLY A 379 3.35 -3.57 21.54
N LYS A 380 4.32 -2.86 22.14
CA LYS A 380 5.20 -1.93 21.40
C LYS A 380 5.94 -2.55 20.20
N GLU A 381 6.21 -3.84 20.24
CA GLU A 381 6.92 -4.58 19.19
C GLU A 381 5.95 -5.34 18.25
N TYR A 382 4.62 -5.24 18.46
CA TYR A 382 3.60 -5.90 17.61
C TYR A 382 2.31 -5.07 17.57
N ILE A 383 2.36 -3.95 16.85
CA ILE A 383 1.20 -3.06 16.59
C ILE A 383 0.54 -3.35 15.24
N ILE A 384 1.18 -4.16 14.38
CA ILE A 384 0.74 -4.55 13.05
C ILE A 384 0.90 -6.07 12.96
N PRO A 385 -0.11 -6.82 12.42
CA PRO A 385 0.00 -8.28 12.27
C PRO A 385 1.04 -8.67 11.23
N SER A 386 1.45 -9.94 11.26
CA SER A 386 2.32 -10.52 10.23
C SER A 386 1.59 -10.58 8.90
N THR A 387 2.33 -10.44 7.78
CA THR A 387 1.80 -10.65 6.43
C THR A 387 1.35 -12.09 6.17
N PHE A 388 1.76 -13.04 7.01
CA PHE A 388 1.43 -14.46 6.91
C PHE A 388 0.31 -14.89 7.87
N ASP A 389 -0.32 -13.95 8.56
CA ASP A 389 -1.48 -14.22 9.41
C ASP A 389 -2.70 -14.56 8.51
N PRO A 390 -3.32 -15.78 8.66
CA PRO A 390 -4.34 -16.28 7.75
C PRO A 390 -5.66 -15.51 7.79
#